data_66758e62d55db874a522864f527069b3
#
_entry.id   66758e62d55db874a522864f527069b3
#
_cell.length_a   1.000
_cell.length_b   1.000
_cell.length_c   1.000
_cell.angle_alpha   90.00
_cell.angle_beta   90.00
_cell.angle_gamma   90.00
#
_symmetry.space_group_name_H-M   'P 1'
#
loop_
_entity.id
_entity.type
_entity.pdbx_description
1 polymer ?
#
loop_
_entity_poly.entity_id
_entity_poly.type
_entity_poly.pdbx_seq_one_letter_code
_entity_poly.pdbx_strand_id
1 'polypeptide(L)'
;MKKFDEIYKSAAKRKGGQRALLSLLKAPATTKQLEMIDDSRYLAQLSRCVFNAGFHWRVITAKWPGFEEAFHGFDLGMLLTKSPEEWEAYAHDTRIVRNWQKIETVFHNAAMIEAIADEHESFACFFAHWPASDQIGLMKYLHKHGARLGGKTAQWFIRFSGKDSFVLSSDVITALIANGVDVSEKASSQRDLKLIQSVFNTWHDQSGLPYTHLSKVLSYSVGDNVPVDVLSSFHGSQTVTQ
;
A
#
# COMPACT_ATOMS: atom_id res chain seq x y z
N MET A 1 13.73 7.20 -22.14
CA MET A 1 12.66 7.52 -21.18
C MET A 1 12.09 8.90 -21.49
N LYS A 2 10.75 8.99 -21.61
CA LYS A 2 10.05 10.27 -21.86
C LYS A 2 10.07 11.17 -20.62
N LYS A 3 9.94 12.49 -20.83
CA LYS A 3 9.71 13.46 -19.75
C LYS A 3 8.31 13.26 -19.15
N PHE A 4 8.17 13.48 -17.83
CA PHE A 4 6.88 13.24 -17.15
C PHE A 4 5.75 14.13 -17.67
N ASP A 5 6.05 15.36 -18.09
CA ASP A 5 5.05 16.30 -18.66
C ASP A 5 4.30 15.72 -19.88
N GLU A 6 5.00 14.95 -20.74
CA GLU A 6 4.36 14.30 -21.88
C GLU A 6 3.37 13.21 -21.45
N ILE A 7 3.75 12.44 -20.43
CA ILE A 7 2.88 11.40 -19.83
C ILE A 7 1.66 12.04 -19.17
N TYR A 8 1.88 13.11 -18.43
CA TYR A 8 0.82 13.88 -17.78
C TYR A 8 -0.20 14.43 -18.79
N LYS A 9 0.28 15.05 -19.89
CA LYS A 9 -0.57 15.55 -20.97
C LYS A 9 -1.40 14.43 -21.61
N SER A 10 -0.78 13.26 -21.83
CA SER A 10 -1.50 12.08 -22.36
C SER A 10 -2.61 11.61 -21.40
N ALA A 11 -2.30 11.46 -20.12
CA ALA A 11 -3.28 11.07 -19.11
C ALA A 11 -4.42 12.12 -18.99
N ALA A 12 -4.08 13.41 -18.98
CA ALA A 12 -5.06 14.49 -18.94
C ALA A 12 -6.00 14.44 -20.13
N LYS A 13 -5.48 14.27 -21.35
CA LYS A 13 -6.31 14.13 -22.56
C LYS A 13 -7.28 12.94 -22.44
N ARG A 14 -6.81 11.79 -21.94
CA ARG A 14 -7.64 10.58 -21.75
C ARG A 14 -8.76 10.79 -20.72
N LYS A 15 -8.51 11.57 -19.67
CA LYS A 15 -9.48 11.83 -18.58
C LYS A 15 -10.37 13.05 -18.80
N GLY A 16 -10.35 13.66 -20.00
CA GLY A 16 -11.21 14.79 -20.31
C GLY A 16 -10.64 16.14 -19.89
N GLY A 17 -9.33 16.23 -19.68
CA GLY A 17 -8.61 17.47 -19.38
C GLY A 17 -7.91 17.48 -18.03
N GLN A 18 -7.09 18.50 -17.82
CA GLN A 18 -6.27 18.63 -16.61
C GLN A 18 -7.12 18.67 -15.33
N ARG A 19 -8.23 19.42 -15.33
CA ARG A 19 -9.11 19.54 -14.15
C ARG A 19 -9.71 18.18 -13.76
N ALA A 20 -10.15 17.40 -14.73
CA ALA A 20 -10.70 16.07 -14.52
C ALA A 20 -9.64 15.08 -14.01
N LEU A 21 -8.41 15.14 -14.54
CA LEU A 21 -7.30 14.33 -14.01
C LEU A 21 -6.99 14.70 -12.56
N LEU A 22 -6.87 16.01 -12.25
CA LEU A 22 -6.56 16.48 -10.90
C LEU A 22 -7.59 16.04 -9.86
N SER A 23 -8.88 15.96 -10.21
CA SER A 23 -9.92 15.49 -9.28
C SER A 23 -9.75 14.02 -8.87
N LEU A 24 -8.97 13.23 -9.61
CA LEU A 24 -8.65 11.84 -9.30
C LEU A 24 -7.38 11.69 -8.44
N LEU A 25 -6.60 12.76 -8.27
CA LEU A 25 -5.31 12.76 -7.59
C LEU A 25 -5.46 13.27 -6.15
N LYS A 26 -5.80 12.36 -5.23
CA LYS A 26 -5.82 12.68 -3.79
C LYS A 26 -4.39 12.84 -3.27
N ALA A 27 -4.16 13.87 -2.47
CA ALA A 27 -2.88 14.08 -1.81
C ALA A 27 -2.57 12.91 -0.85
N PRO A 28 -1.30 12.49 -0.76
CA PRO A 28 -0.87 11.59 0.31
C PRO A 28 -0.96 12.29 1.67
N ALA A 29 -0.97 11.50 2.74
CA ALA A 29 -0.90 12.03 4.09
C ALA A 29 0.47 12.69 4.33
N THR A 30 0.47 13.73 5.17
CA THR A 30 1.70 14.36 5.65
C THR A 30 2.40 13.45 6.67
N THR A 31 3.70 13.65 6.90
CA THR A 31 4.46 12.94 7.94
C THR A 31 3.73 13.01 9.29
N LYS A 32 3.31 14.21 9.70
CA LYS A 32 2.58 14.41 10.94
C LYS A 32 1.26 13.62 11.02
N GLN A 33 0.53 13.53 9.92
CA GLN A 33 -0.70 12.73 9.88
C GLN A 33 -0.42 11.24 10.01
N LEU A 34 0.69 10.75 9.43
CA LEU A 34 1.10 9.35 9.55
C LEU A 34 1.57 9.02 10.98
N GLU A 35 2.29 9.93 11.65
CA GLU A 35 2.73 9.77 13.04
C GLU A 35 1.56 9.70 14.04
N MET A 36 0.45 10.36 13.72
CA MET A 36 -0.74 10.36 14.58
C MET A 36 -1.60 9.09 14.47
N ILE A 37 -1.29 8.19 13.53
CA ILE A 37 -1.99 6.91 13.39
C ILE A 37 -1.44 5.95 14.44
N ASP A 38 -2.31 5.38 15.25
CA ASP A 38 -1.95 4.37 16.25
C ASP A 38 -1.37 3.11 15.59
N ASP A 39 -0.37 2.49 16.22
CA ASP A 39 0.30 1.30 15.70
C ASP A 39 -0.64 0.11 15.52
N SER A 40 -1.71 0.01 16.31
CA SER A 40 -2.79 -0.97 16.11
C SER A 40 -3.48 -0.80 14.76
N ARG A 41 -3.62 0.44 14.28
CA ARG A 41 -4.23 0.73 12.98
C ARG A 41 -3.30 0.35 11.83
N TYR A 42 -1.98 0.47 12.02
CA TYR A 42 -1.02 -0.06 11.07
C TYR A 42 -1.07 -1.58 11.01
N LEU A 43 -1.18 -2.27 12.15
CA LEU A 43 -1.37 -3.73 12.20
C LEU A 43 -2.68 -4.16 11.52
N ALA A 44 -3.77 -3.45 11.77
CA ALA A 44 -5.05 -3.68 11.10
C ALA A 44 -4.92 -3.55 9.58
N GLN A 45 -4.27 -2.48 9.10
CA GLN A 45 -4.08 -2.26 7.66
C GLN A 45 -3.14 -3.30 7.02
N LEU A 46 -2.06 -3.71 7.71
CA LEU A 46 -1.20 -4.81 7.29
C LEU A 46 -1.99 -6.10 7.13
N SER A 47 -2.73 -6.46 8.17
CA SER A 47 -3.59 -7.65 8.20
C SER A 47 -4.60 -7.62 7.05
N ARG A 48 -5.25 -6.48 6.82
CA ARG A 48 -6.21 -6.31 5.72
C ARG A 48 -5.55 -6.56 4.36
N CYS A 49 -4.34 -6.06 4.14
CA CYS A 49 -3.59 -6.30 2.90
C CYS A 49 -3.21 -7.78 2.74
N VAL A 50 -2.77 -8.43 3.81
CA VAL A 50 -2.45 -9.87 3.79
C VAL A 50 -3.70 -10.70 3.50
N PHE A 51 -4.83 -10.40 4.16
CA PHE A 51 -6.08 -11.15 3.94
C PHE A 51 -6.66 -10.91 2.56
N ASN A 52 -6.53 -9.71 2.00
CA ASN A 52 -6.97 -9.41 0.62
C ASN A 52 -6.15 -10.16 -0.44
N ALA A 53 -4.90 -10.50 -0.19
CA ALA A 53 -4.07 -11.22 -1.14
C ALA A 53 -4.64 -12.61 -1.44
N GLY A 54 -5.09 -12.84 -2.69
CA GLY A 54 -5.69 -14.11 -3.12
C GLY A 54 -7.15 -14.33 -2.71
N PHE A 55 -7.81 -13.31 -2.14
CA PHE A 55 -9.26 -13.32 -1.89
C PHE A 55 -9.95 -12.17 -2.63
N HIS A 56 -11.26 -12.34 -2.85
CA HIS A 56 -12.04 -11.22 -3.37
C HIS A 56 -12.21 -10.17 -2.27
N TRP A 57 -11.73 -8.96 -2.50
CA TRP A 57 -11.69 -7.87 -1.52
C TRP A 57 -13.04 -7.58 -0.82
N ARG A 58 -14.19 -7.79 -1.51
CA ARG A 58 -15.53 -7.62 -0.95
C ARG A 58 -15.80 -8.57 0.22
N VAL A 59 -15.26 -9.80 0.18
CA VAL A 59 -15.39 -10.79 1.25
C VAL A 59 -14.69 -10.28 2.52
N ILE A 60 -13.46 -9.80 2.37
CA ILE A 60 -12.70 -9.25 3.49
C ILE A 60 -13.37 -7.99 4.03
N THR A 61 -13.83 -7.09 3.15
CA THR A 61 -14.54 -5.87 3.56
C THR A 61 -15.83 -6.18 4.34
N ALA A 62 -16.64 -7.13 3.89
CA ALA A 62 -17.86 -7.52 4.58
C ALA A 62 -17.60 -8.15 5.96
N LYS A 63 -16.49 -8.88 6.12
CA LYS A 63 -16.10 -9.52 7.38
C LYS A 63 -15.26 -8.62 8.29
N TRP A 64 -14.86 -7.42 7.83
CA TRP A 64 -13.89 -6.59 8.56
C TRP A 64 -14.33 -6.23 10.00
N PRO A 65 -15.60 -5.91 10.27
CA PRO A 65 -16.05 -5.70 11.67
C PRO A 65 -15.79 -6.91 12.57
N GLY A 66 -15.94 -8.13 12.03
CA GLY A 66 -15.62 -9.36 12.74
C GLY A 66 -14.11 -9.54 13.01
N PHE A 67 -13.26 -9.06 12.09
CA PHE A 67 -11.81 -9.02 12.31
C PHE A 67 -11.44 -8.04 13.43
N GLU A 68 -12.02 -6.84 13.43
CA GLU A 68 -11.79 -5.85 14.50
C GLU A 68 -12.20 -6.39 15.87
N GLU A 69 -13.35 -7.07 15.96
CA GLU A 69 -13.80 -7.69 17.19
C GLU A 69 -12.90 -8.86 17.61
N ALA A 70 -12.62 -9.79 16.70
CA ALA A 70 -11.85 -10.99 17.00
C ALA A 70 -10.41 -10.66 17.45
N PHE A 71 -9.77 -9.70 16.79
CA PHE A 71 -8.40 -9.27 17.11
C PHE A 71 -8.35 -8.07 18.08
N HIS A 72 -9.41 -7.81 18.85
CA HIS A 72 -9.46 -6.76 19.89
C HIS A 72 -9.03 -5.37 19.38
N GLY A 73 -9.52 -4.97 18.20
CA GLY A 73 -9.10 -3.73 17.57
C GLY A 73 -7.63 -3.73 17.12
N PHE A 74 -7.02 -4.90 17.01
CA PHE A 74 -5.60 -5.10 16.70
C PHE A 74 -4.65 -4.50 17.75
N ASP A 75 -5.09 -4.43 19.01
CA ASP A 75 -4.28 -4.01 20.14
C ASP A 75 -3.04 -4.92 20.29
N LEU A 76 -1.85 -4.34 20.21
CA LEU A 76 -0.59 -5.07 20.21
C LEU A 76 -0.37 -5.80 21.54
N GLY A 77 -0.62 -5.13 22.67
CA GLY A 77 -0.43 -5.70 24.00
C GLY A 77 -1.34 -6.90 24.24
N MET A 78 -2.61 -6.81 23.82
CA MET A 78 -3.56 -7.93 23.93
C MET A 78 -3.18 -9.10 23.01
N LEU A 79 -2.71 -8.81 21.82
CA LEU A 79 -2.37 -9.87 20.84
C LEU A 79 -1.07 -10.59 21.20
N LEU A 80 -0.05 -9.88 21.67
CA LEU A 80 1.25 -10.46 21.98
C LEU A 80 1.29 -11.24 23.30
N THR A 81 0.32 -11.01 24.18
CA THR A 81 0.20 -11.76 25.45
C THR A 81 -0.62 -13.05 25.35
N LYS A 82 -1.23 -13.33 24.18
CA LYS A 82 -2.04 -14.54 23.97
C LYS A 82 -1.19 -15.82 23.97
N SER A 83 -1.73 -16.86 24.58
CA SER A 83 -1.12 -18.19 24.54
C SER A 83 -1.24 -18.84 23.15
N PRO A 84 -0.43 -19.86 22.84
CA PRO A 84 -0.56 -20.63 21.61
C PRO A 84 -1.98 -21.18 21.39
N GLU A 85 -2.62 -21.67 22.45
CA GLU A 85 -3.98 -22.24 22.40
C GLU A 85 -5.02 -21.18 22.06
N GLU A 86 -4.87 -19.94 22.57
CA GLU A 86 -5.74 -18.82 22.22
C GLU A 86 -5.56 -18.44 20.73
N TRP A 87 -4.35 -18.49 20.19
CA TRP A 87 -4.11 -18.28 18.77
C TRP A 87 -4.73 -19.40 17.92
N GLU A 88 -4.60 -20.66 18.33
CA GLU A 88 -5.20 -21.79 17.61
C GLU A 88 -6.74 -21.68 17.55
N ALA A 89 -7.39 -21.10 18.57
CA ALA A 89 -8.83 -20.89 18.60
C ALA A 89 -9.32 -20.03 17.41
N TYR A 90 -8.51 -19.11 16.88
CA TYR A 90 -8.86 -18.31 15.70
C TYR A 90 -9.08 -19.16 14.43
N ALA A 91 -8.51 -20.36 14.34
CA ALA A 91 -8.76 -21.28 13.22
C ALA A 91 -10.22 -21.71 13.13
N HIS A 92 -10.97 -21.61 14.23
CA HIS A 92 -12.39 -21.96 14.33
C HIS A 92 -13.31 -20.74 14.42
N ASP A 93 -12.77 -19.52 14.51
CA ASP A 93 -13.56 -18.30 14.65
C ASP A 93 -14.26 -17.94 13.33
N THR A 94 -15.60 -17.97 13.36
CA THR A 94 -16.44 -17.69 12.19
C THR A 94 -16.57 -16.21 11.86
N ARG A 95 -16.17 -15.32 12.76
CA ARG A 95 -16.15 -13.87 12.52
C ARG A 95 -15.13 -13.48 11.45
N ILE A 96 -14.03 -14.24 11.33
CA ILE A 96 -12.93 -13.98 10.40
C ILE A 96 -12.86 -14.98 9.25
N VAL A 97 -11.94 -14.78 8.30
CA VAL A 97 -11.59 -15.79 7.30
C VAL A 97 -10.63 -16.79 7.92
N ARG A 98 -11.07 -18.03 8.05
CA ARG A 98 -10.34 -19.13 8.69
C ARG A 98 -9.21 -19.66 7.80
N ASN A 99 -8.17 -18.90 7.66
CA ASN A 99 -6.94 -19.28 6.96
C ASN A 99 -5.77 -19.15 7.93
N TRP A 100 -5.34 -20.27 8.51
CA TRP A 100 -4.31 -20.30 9.53
C TRP A 100 -3.04 -19.58 9.11
N GLN A 101 -2.56 -19.83 7.89
CA GLN A 101 -1.36 -19.19 7.37
C GLN A 101 -1.43 -17.65 7.27
N LYS A 102 -2.64 -17.08 7.31
CA LYS A 102 -2.84 -15.62 7.37
C LYS A 102 -3.12 -15.16 8.80
N ILE A 103 -3.79 -15.98 9.60
CA ILE A 103 -4.05 -15.70 11.03
C ILE A 103 -2.72 -15.55 11.77
N GLU A 104 -1.82 -16.50 11.63
CA GLU A 104 -0.48 -16.45 12.27
C GLU A 104 0.33 -15.20 11.89
N THR A 105 0.08 -14.61 10.70
CA THR A 105 0.78 -13.38 10.31
C THR A 105 0.38 -12.18 11.16
N VAL A 106 -0.79 -12.19 11.80
CA VAL A 106 -1.20 -11.09 12.68
C VAL A 106 -0.27 -11.02 13.88
N PHE A 107 0.03 -12.16 14.51
CA PHE A 107 1.01 -12.24 15.59
C PHE A 107 2.41 -11.81 15.16
N HIS A 108 2.92 -12.36 14.06
CA HIS A 108 4.25 -12.03 13.58
C HIS A 108 4.42 -10.57 13.20
N ASN A 109 3.39 -9.98 12.60
CA ASN A 109 3.42 -8.56 12.24
C ASN A 109 3.19 -7.65 13.45
N ALA A 110 2.44 -8.09 14.47
CA ALA A 110 2.35 -7.40 15.76
C ALA A 110 3.73 -7.34 16.43
N ALA A 111 4.42 -8.48 16.52
CA ALA A 111 5.78 -8.55 17.09
C ALA A 111 6.80 -7.70 16.29
N MET A 112 6.67 -7.65 14.95
CA MET A 112 7.50 -6.76 14.14
C MET A 112 7.24 -5.29 14.47
N ILE A 113 5.97 -4.88 14.60
CA ILE A 113 5.60 -3.49 14.91
C ILE A 113 6.12 -3.11 16.30
N GLU A 114 5.96 -3.97 17.30
CA GLU A 114 6.47 -3.75 18.66
C GLU A 114 8.00 -3.60 18.67
N ALA A 115 8.72 -4.52 18.02
CA ALA A 115 10.18 -4.44 17.93
C ALA A 115 10.67 -3.14 17.24
N ILE A 116 9.95 -2.65 16.23
CA ILE A 116 10.27 -1.37 15.59
C ILE A 116 9.95 -0.20 16.52
N ALA A 117 8.84 -0.26 17.26
CA ALA A 117 8.47 0.78 18.21
C ALA A 117 9.49 0.92 19.33
N ASP A 118 10.07 -0.16 19.81
CA ASP A 118 11.15 -0.17 20.82
C ASP A 118 12.41 0.58 20.35
N GLU A 119 12.67 0.56 19.03
CA GLU A 119 13.86 1.22 18.45
C GLU A 119 13.58 2.65 17.98
N HIS A 120 12.31 3.03 17.71
CA HIS A 120 11.93 4.23 16.97
C HIS A 120 10.76 5.03 17.56
N GLU A 121 10.51 4.97 18.86
CA GLU A 121 9.38 5.61 19.58
C GLU A 121 8.02 4.98 19.24
N SER A 122 7.75 4.68 17.96
CA SER A 122 6.58 3.98 17.46
C SER A 122 6.83 3.46 16.06
N PHE A 123 6.05 2.48 15.63
CA PHE A 123 6.04 2.08 14.23
C PHE A 123 5.58 3.24 13.33
N ALA A 124 4.62 4.02 13.80
CA ALA A 124 4.12 5.21 13.10
C ALA A 124 5.26 6.19 12.80
N CYS A 125 6.12 6.50 13.78
CA CYS A 125 7.28 7.37 13.61
C CYS A 125 8.26 6.80 12.58
N PHE A 126 8.68 5.55 12.73
CA PHE A 126 9.54 4.86 11.78
C PHE A 126 8.97 4.91 10.36
N PHE A 127 7.70 4.52 10.20
CA PHE A 127 7.03 4.47 8.91
C PHE A 127 6.89 5.85 8.27
N ALA A 128 6.49 6.86 9.06
CA ALA A 128 6.29 8.22 8.58
C ALA A 128 7.59 8.85 8.06
N HIS A 129 8.70 8.64 8.75
CA HIS A 129 10.00 9.24 8.40
C HIS A 129 10.80 8.46 7.35
N TRP A 130 10.42 7.24 7.00
CA TRP A 130 11.08 6.56 5.89
C TRP A 130 10.93 7.36 4.60
N PRO A 131 12.01 7.70 3.88
CA PRO A 131 11.92 8.58 2.72
C PRO A 131 11.12 7.93 1.57
N ALA A 132 10.19 8.67 0.97
CA ALA A 132 9.42 8.19 -0.18
C ALA A 132 10.33 7.92 -1.40
N SER A 133 11.49 8.59 -1.47
CA SER A 133 12.54 8.35 -2.47
C SER A 133 13.24 7.00 -2.34
N ASP A 134 12.98 6.24 -1.26
CA ASP A 134 13.47 4.88 -1.04
C ASP A 134 12.33 3.91 -0.64
N GLN A 135 11.21 3.95 -1.34
CA GLN A 135 10.11 3.01 -1.12
C GLN A 135 10.53 1.54 -1.27
N ILE A 136 11.45 1.27 -2.20
CA ILE A 136 11.96 -0.11 -2.41
C ILE A 136 12.75 -0.59 -1.20
N GLY A 137 13.48 0.28 -0.51
CA GLY A 137 14.12 -0.03 0.76
C GLY A 137 13.09 -0.38 1.85
N LEU A 138 12.03 0.44 1.99
CA LEU A 138 10.94 0.14 2.93
C LEU A 138 10.26 -1.21 2.63
N MET A 139 9.97 -1.49 1.37
CA MET A 139 9.39 -2.78 0.97
C MET A 139 10.28 -3.97 1.33
N LYS A 140 11.60 -3.83 1.15
CA LYS A 140 12.57 -4.87 1.55
C LYS A 140 12.62 -5.05 3.05
N TYR A 141 12.62 -3.95 3.79
CA TYR A 141 12.61 -3.97 5.25
C TYR A 141 11.37 -4.72 5.76
N LEU A 142 10.18 -4.32 5.31
CA LEU A 142 8.92 -4.95 5.68
C LEU A 142 8.88 -6.45 5.28
N HIS A 143 9.40 -6.80 4.11
CA HIS A 143 9.48 -8.20 3.67
C HIS A 143 10.43 -9.05 4.53
N LYS A 144 11.55 -8.46 4.98
CA LYS A 144 12.54 -9.15 5.80
C LYS A 144 12.07 -9.40 7.23
N HIS A 145 11.37 -8.43 7.81
CA HIS A 145 11.02 -8.43 9.23
C HIS A 145 9.57 -8.86 9.49
N GLY A 146 8.67 -8.72 8.51
CA GLY A 146 7.26 -9.08 8.64
C GLY A 146 6.88 -10.35 7.88
N ALA A 147 5.69 -10.84 8.19
CA ALA A 147 5.14 -12.05 7.60
C ALA A 147 4.20 -11.73 6.42
N ARG A 148 4.43 -12.38 5.27
CA ARG A 148 3.66 -12.23 4.01
C ARG A 148 3.61 -10.80 3.46
N LEU A 149 4.63 -10.00 3.72
CA LEU A 149 4.76 -8.62 3.23
C LEU A 149 5.63 -8.53 1.97
N GLY A 150 5.67 -9.56 1.16
CA GLY A 150 6.36 -9.56 -0.13
C GLY A 150 5.55 -8.93 -1.26
N GLY A 151 6.27 -8.51 -2.31
CA GLY A 151 5.69 -8.10 -3.58
C GLY A 151 4.63 -7.00 -3.48
N LYS A 152 3.43 -7.28 -4.01
CA LYS A 152 2.33 -6.30 -4.05
C LYS A 152 1.72 -6.00 -2.68
N THR A 153 1.81 -6.91 -1.70
CA THR A 153 1.21 -6.71 -0.38
C THR A 153 1.81 -5.51 0.34
N ALA A 154 3.14 -5.40 0.38
CA ALA A 154 3.81 -4.23 0.97
C ALA A 154 3.48 -2.93 0.21
N GLN A 155 3.43 -2.95 -1.12
CA GLN A 155 3.06 -1.77 -1.91
C GLN A 155 1.66 -1.26 -1.58
N TRP A 156 0.68 -2.16 -1.49
CA TRP A 156 -0.69 -1.79 -1.12
C TRP A 156 -0.79 -1.34 0.33
N PHE A 157 -0.07 -1.98 1.25
CA PHE A 157 0.01 -1.51 2.62
C PHE A 157 0.51 -0.07 2.71
N ILE A 158 1.65 0.24 2.10
CA ILE A 158 2.24 1.59 2.10
C ILE A 158 1.25 2.61 1.51
N ARG A 159 0.58 2.26 0.38
CA ARG A 159 -0.41 3.11 -0.28
C ARG A 159 -1.66 3.33 0.57
N PHE A 160 -2.23 2.28 1.13
CA PHE A 160 -3.48 2.37 1.89
C PHE A 160 -3.29 2.96 3.28
N SER A 161 -2.08 2.92 3.83
CA SER A 161 -1.73 3.66 5.04
C SER A 161 -1.56 5.17 4.80
N GLY A 162 -1.72 5.63 3.55
CA GLY A 162 -1.68 7.05 3.21
C GLY A 162 -0.30 7.59 2.86
N LYS A 163 0.77 6.81 3.00
CA LYS A 163 2.13 7.27 2.70
C LYS A 163 2.30 7.55 1.21
N ASP A 164 3.05 8.60 0.88
CA ASP A 164 3.41 8.91 -0.50
C ASP A 164 4.21 7.77 -1.11
N SER A 165 3.68 7.17 -2.18
CA SER A 165 4.20 5.91 -2.71
C SER A 165 3.72 5.66 -4.14
N PHE A 166 4.40 4.77 -4.86
CA PHE A 166 3.92 4.22 -6.11
C PHE A 166 3.48 2.76 -5.96
N VAL A 167 2.53 2.32 -6.80
CA VAL A 167 2.09 0.93 -6.86
C VAL A 167 2.36 0.41 -8.27
N LEU A 168 3.09 -0.69 -8.38
CA LEU A 168 3.42 -1.35 -9.64
C LEU A 168 2.24 -2.26 -10.06
N SER A 169 1.11 -1.63 -10.43
CA SER A 169 0.01 -2.33 -11.09
C SER A 169 0.43 -2.73 -12.52
N SER A 170 -0.36 -3.59 -13.17
CA SER A 170 -0.16 -3.93 -14.58
C SER A 170 -0.09 -2.70 -15.46
N ASP A 171 -1.00 -1.74 -15.26
CA ASP A 171 -1.04 -0.51 -16.06
C ASP A 171 0.19 0.37 -15.81
N VAL A 172 0.67 0.48 -14.55
CA VAL A 172 1.88 1.24 -14.25
C VAL A 172 3.09 0.61 -14.92
N ILE A 173 3.24 -0.71 -14.87
CA ILE A 173 4.34 -1.42 -15.54
C ILE A 173 4.25 -1.24 -17.06
N THR A 174 3.06 -1.41 -17.65
CA THR A 174 2.81 -1.16 -19.08
C THR A 174 3.19 0.27 -19.46
N ALA A 175 2.81 1.26 -18.63
CA ALA A 175 3.14 2.66 -18.89
C ALA A 175 4.65 2.92 -18.78
N LEU A 176 5.35 2.32 -17.82
CA LEU A 176 6.81 2.42 -17.71
C LEU A 176 7.49 1.94 -19.00
N ILE A 177 7.14 0.75 -19.46
CA ILE A 177 7.70 0.16 -20.69
C ILE A 177 7.36 1.03 -21.91
N ALA A 178 6.10 1.45 -22.07
CA ALA A 178 5.64 2.28 -23.18
C ALA A 178 6.33 3.67 -23.23
N ASN A 179 6.83 4.14 -22.08
CA ASN A 179 7.57 5.42 -21.99
C ASN A 179 9.11 5.23 -21.99
N GLY A 180 9.60 4.05 -22.38
CA GLY A 180 11.01 3.78 -22.62
C GLY A 180 11.81 3.47 -21.35
N VAL A 181 11.18 2.91 -20.32
CA VAL A 181 11.87 2.35 -19.15
C VAL A 181 12.17 0.87 -19.43
N ASP A 182 13.43 0.47 -19.34
CA ASP A 182 13.91 -0.89 -19.63
C ASP A 182 13.69 -1.83 -18.44
N VAL A 183 12.43 -2.21 -18.20
CA VAL A 183 12.03 -3.17 -17.16
C VAL A 183 11.25 -4.33 -17.77
N SER A 184 11.29 -5.47 -17.09
CA SER A 184 10.51 -6.64 -17.48
C SER A 184 9.01 -6.44 -17.20
N GLU A 185 8.15 -7.20 -17.90
CA GLU A 185 6.69 -7.19 -17.67
C GLU A 185 6.27 -7.55 -16.24
N LYS A 186 7.09 -8.31 -15.53
CA LYS A 186 6.85 -8.64 -14.11
C LYS A 186 7.38 -7.58 -13.16
N ALA A 187 8.39 -6.80 -13.57
CA ALA A 187 9.03 -5.74 -12.80
C ALA A 187 9.36 -6.14 -11.35
N SER A 188 9.85 -7.37 -11.15
CA SER A 188 10.05 -7.97 -9.81
C SER A 188 11.53 -8.20 -9.46
N SER A 189 12.44 -8.11 -10.43
CA SER A 189 13.87 -8.25 -10.17
C SER A 189 14.43 -7.07 -9.38
N GLN A 190 15.49 -7.31 -8.61
CA GLN A 190 16.17 -6.22 -7.88
C GLN A 190 16.69 -5.12 -8.80
N ARG A 191 17.13 -5.49 -10.03
CA ARG A 191 17.52 -4.54 -11.07
C ARG A 191 16.34 -3.66 -11.47
N ASP A 192 15.19 -4.28 -11.80
CA ASP A 192 13.99 -3.54 -12.22
C ASP A 192 13.48 -2.62 -11.12
N LEU A 193 13.38 -3.11 -9.89
CA LEU A 193 12.90 -2.32 -8.75
C LEU A 193 13.80 -1.10 -8.47
N LYS A 194 15.13 -1.26 -8.53
CA LYS A 194 16.07 -0.13 -8.38
C LYS A 194 15.92 0.88 -9.52
N LEU A 195 15.80 0.41 -10.77
CA LEU A 195 15.58 1.28 -11.91
C LEU A 195 14.27 2.04 -11.80
N ILE A 196 13.18 1.36 -11.42
CA ILE A 196 11.86 1.99 -11.22
C ILE A 196 11.95 3.08 -10.15
N GLN A 197 12.58 2.81 -9.00
CA GLN A 197 12.76 3.83 -7.96
C GLN A 197 13.49 5.05 -8.51
N SER A 198 14.60 4.86 -9.23
CA SER A 198 15.36 5.95 -9.84
C SER A 198 14.52 6.76 -10.84
N VAL A 199 13.70 6.08 -11.66
CA VAL A 199 12.81 6.73 -12.63
C VAL A 199 11.75 7.58 -11.91
N PHE A 200 11.11 7.03 -10.89
CA PHE A 200 10.12 7.78 -10.10
C PHE A 200 10.75 8.98 -9.38
N ASN A 201 11.96 8.83 -8.84
CA ASN A 201 12.70 9.95 -8.23
C ASN A 201 12.97 11.05 -9.28
N THR A 202 13.46 10.67 -10.47
CA THR A 202 13.69 11.62 -11.57
C THR A 202 12.41 12.36 -11.98
N TRP A 203 11.29 11.66 -12.08
CA TRP A 203 10.01 12.28 -12.44
C TRP A 203 9.44 13.14 -11.30
N HIS A 204 9.67 12.76 -10.05
CA HIS A 204 9.36 13.60 -8.89
C HIS A 204 10.12 14.92 -8.94
N ASP A 205 11.44 14.87 -9.16
CA ASP A 205 12.31 16.05 -9.26
C ASP A 205 11.92 16.96 -10.46
N GLN A 206 11.51 16.37 -11.58
CA GLN A 206 11.06 17.11 -12.77
C GLN A 206 9.72 17.80 -12.60
N SER A 207 8.79 17.21 -11.86
CA SER A 207 7.38 17.64 -11.83
C SER A 207 6.94 18.26 -10.51
N GLY A 208 7.66 18.00 -9.41
CA GLY A 208 7.23 18.33 -8.05
C GLY A 208 6.02 17.53 -7.56
N LEU A 209 5.54 16.55 -8.34
CA LEU A 209 4.37 15.75 -7.99
C LEU A 209 4.72 14.63 -7.01
N PRO A 210 3.87 14.32 -6.03
CA PRO A 210 4.03 13.16 -5.16
C PRO A 210 4.11 11.84 -5.95
N TYR A 211 4.83 10.86 -5.43
CA TYR A 211 4.95 9.51 -6.02
C TYR A 211 3.58 8.85 -6.24
N THR A 212 2.64 9.11 -5.34
CA THR A 212 1.24 8.67 -5.45
C THR A 212 0.59 9.22 -6.73
N HIS A 213 0.79 10.50 -7.02
CA HIS A 213 0.26 11.13 -8.23
C HIS A 213 0.95 10.62 -9.49
N LEU A 214 2.29 10.51 -9.47
CA LEU A 214 3.07 9.94 -10.58
C LEU A 214 2.54 8.55 -10.97
N SER A 215 2.39 7.67 -9.98
CA SER A 215 1.88 6.31 -10.17
C SER A 215 0.46 6.29 -10.75
N LYS A 216 -0.45 7.15 -10.27
CA LYS A 216 -1.81 7.25 -10.80
C LYS A 216 -1.85 7.82 -12.22
N VAL A 217 -1.08 8.87 -12.50
CA VAL A 217 -0.97 9.46 -13.84
C VAL A 217 -0.48 8.41 -14.85
N LEU A 218 0.53 7.62 -14.48
CA LEU A 218 1.00 6.51 -15.31
C LEU A 218 -0.13 5.52 -15.61
N SER A 219 -0.87 5.07 -14.60
CA SER A 219 -1.96 4.12 -14.81
C SER A 219 -3.08 4.68 -15.69
N TYR A 220 -3.34 5.99 -15.62
CA TYR A 220 -4.36 6.65 -16.44
C TYR A 220 -3.89 6.96 -17.88
N SER A 221 -2.60 6.86 -18.16
CA SER A 221 -2.05 7.10 -19.49
C SER A 221 -2.17 5.90 -20.44
N VAL A 222 -2.46 4.71 -19.94
CA VAL A 222 -2.58 3.43 -20.68
C VAL A 222 -3.85 2.68 -20.32
N GLY A 223 -4.01 1.48 -20.86
CA GLY A 223 -5.12 0.56 -20.54
C GLY A 223 -6.50 1.10 -20.93
N ASP A 224 -7.55 0.55 -20.30
CA ASP A 224 -8.92 0.96 -20.52
C ASP A 224 -9.16 2.39 -20.02
N ASN A 225 -9.84 3.20 -20.82
CA ASN A 225 -10.15 4.57 -20.43
C ASN A 225 -11.43 4.64 -19.60
N VAL A 226 -11.37 4.11 -18.37
CA VAL A 226 -12.49 4.14 -17.42
C VAL A 226 -12.91 5.60 -17.15
N PRO A 227 -14.21 5.95 -17.22
CA PRO A 227 -14.71 7.30 -16.95
C PRO A 227 -14.39 7.81 -15.54
N VAL A 228 -14.28 9.13 -15.41
CA VAL A 228 -13.85 9.78 -14.14
C VAL A 228 -14.85 9.56 -13.00
N ASP A 229 -16.15 9.61 -13.29
CA ASP A 229 -17.23 9.34 -12.34
C ASP A 229 -17.17 7.93 -11.75
N VAL A 230 -16.89 6.94 -12.60
CA VAL A 230 -16.69 5.55 -12.17
C VAL A 230 -15.45 5.43 -11.28
N LEU A 231 -14.32 6.03 -11.67
CA LEU A 231 -13.09 6.02 -10.86
C LEU A 231 -13.28 6.73 -9.50
N SER A 232 -14.05 7.81 -9.47
CA SER A 232 -14.32 8.56 -8.24
C SER A 232 -15.14 7.76 -7.23
N SER A 233 -16.06 6.91 -7.69
CA SER A 233 -16.87 6.04 -6.82
C SER A 233 -16.03 4.94 -6.12
N PHE A 234 -14.94 4.47 -6.73
CA PHE A 234 -14.04 3.48 -6.12
C PHE A 234 -13.12 4.05 -5.04
N HIS A 235 -12.87 5.36 -5.04
CA HIS A 235 -11.94 5.99 -4.09
C HIS A 235 -12.50 6.18 -2.67
N GLY A 236 -13.82 6.04 -2.49
CA GLY A 236 -14.48 6.19 -1.18
C GLY A 236 -14.35 4.98 -0.24
N SER A 237 -13.95 3.81 -0.74
CA SER A 237 -14.11 2.54 0.00
C SER A 237 -12.82 1.97 0.61
N GLN A 238 -11.66 2.60 0.46
CA GLN A 238 -10.36 1.95 0.76
C GLN A 238 -9.40 2.74 1.65
N THR A 239 -9.75 3.93 2.11
CA THR A 239 -8.93 4.69 3.06
C THR A 239 -9.20 4.22 4.49
N VAL A 240 -8.14 4.08 5.29
CA VAL A 240 -8.22 3.95 6.75
C VAL A 240 -9.10 5.08 7.26
N THR A 241 -10.29 4.74 7.76
CA THR A 241 -11.07 5.66 8.58
C THR A 241 -10.34 5.78 9.92
N GLN A 242 -10.07 7.02 10.29
CA GLN A 242 -9.54 7.42 11.60
C GLN A 242 -10.32 6.79 12.74
#